data_4c2f644c76af34f0359a0f30f5715bef
#
_entry.id   4c2f644c76af34f0359a0f30f5715bef
#
_cell.length_a   1.000
_cell.length_b   1.000
_cell.length_c   1.000
_cell.angle_alpha   90.00
_cell.angle_beta   90.00
_cell.angle_gamma   90.00
#
_symmetry.space_group_name_H-M   'P 1'
#
loop_
_entity.id
_entity.type
_entity.pdbx_description
1 polymer ?
#
loop_
_entity_poly.entity_id
_entity_poly.type
_entity_poly.pdbx_seq_one_letter_code
_entity_poly.pdbx_strand_id
1 'polypeptide(L)'
;MNIYIASPLFHKWEQRNVKYIEKWLKTIFRGATIYCPQDFQVSNAWELPNHVWAKKIFEEDHKQLDAADLVVCISYGYKSDDGAAWEMGYAKAKGKEVWLVAADHDIGPYSLMFMTADKMF
;
A
#
# COMPACT_ATOMS: atom_id res chain seq x y z
N MET A 1 -11.70 -0.09 -12.50
CA MET A 1 -11.13 0.57 -11.32
C MET A 1 -9.82 -0.07 -10.94
N ASN A 2 -8.81 0.73 -10.73
CA ASN A 2 -7.49 0.29 -10.27
C ASN A 2 -7.30 0.65 -8.80
N ILE A 3 -6.92 -0.32 -7.99
CA ILE A 3 -6.72 -0.14 -6.55
C ILE A 3 -5.27 -0.50 -6.20
N TYR A 4 -4.60 0.37 -5.47
CA TYR A 4 -3.25 0.16 -4.97
C TYR A 4 -3.30 -0.09 -3.47
N ILE A 5 -2.64 -1.13 -2.98
CA ILE A 5 -2.54 -1.40 -1.55
C ILE A 5 -1.16 -0.98 -1.05
N ALA A 6 -1.13 0.03 -0.19
CA ALA A 6 0.07 0.52 0.48
C ALA A 6 0.16 -0.09 1.87
N SER A 7 1.19 -0.90 2.11
CA SER A 7 1.36 -1.62 3.37
C SER A 7 2.83 -1.96 3.60
N PRO A 8 3.28 -2.05 4.85
CA PRO A 8 4.54 -2.72 5.13
C PRO A 8 4.45 -4.20 4.74
N LEU A 9 5.54 -4.74 4.20
CA LEU A 9 5.60 -6.09 3.65
C LEU A 9 6.82 -6.88 4.15
N PHE A 10 7.36 -6.50 5.30
CA PHE A 10 8.58 -7.10 5.86
C PHE A 10 8.34 -8.48 6.47
N HIS A 11 7.16 -8.71 7.03
CA HIS A 11 6.80 -9.95 7.70
C HIS A 11 5.70 -10.70 6.96
N LYS A 12 5.69 -12.04 7.13
CA LYS A 12 4.66 -12.89 6.53
C LYS A 12 3.25 -12.53 6.99
N TRP A 13 3.09 -12.13 8.25
CA TRP A 13 1.79 -11.75 8.78
C TRP A 13 1.27 -10.45 8.17
N GLU A 14 2.17 -9.51 7.82
CA GLU A 14 1.80 -8.31 7.08
C GLU A 14 1.33 -8.66 5.67
N GLN A 15 2.06 -9.55 5.00
CA GLN A 15 1.70 -10.04 3.66
C GLN A 15 0.34 -10.75 3.67
N ARG A 16 0.05 -11.52 4.71
CA ARG A 16 -1.27 -12.16 4.88
C ARG A 16 -2.39 -11.14 5.04
N ASN A 17 -2.15 -10.08 5.81
CA ASN A 17 -3.13 -9.01 5.99
C ASN A 17 -3.45 -8.32 4.66
N VAL A 18 -2.43 -8.08 3.83
CA VAL A 18 -2.64 -7.54 2.48
C VAL A 18 -3.56 -8.46 1.67
N LYS A 19 -3.37 -9.77 1.73
CA LYS A 19 -4.23 -10.72 1.02
C LYS A 19 -5.66 -10.74 1.55
N TYR A 20 -5.86 -10.56 2.84
CA TYR A 20 -7.20 -10.40 3.43
C TYR A 20 -7.89 -9.13 2.89
N ILE A 21 -7.18 -8.02 2.89
CA ILE A 21 -7.71 -6.75 2.38
C ILE A 21 -8.00 -6.84 0.88
N GLU A 22 -7.12 -7.48 0.12
CA GLU A 22 -7.36 -7.73 -1.31
C GLU A 22 -8.66 -8.48 -1.55
N LYS A 23 -8.89 -9.54 -0.79
CA LYS A 23 -10.13 -10.32 -0.87
C LYS A 23 -11.36 -9.47 -0.53
N TRP A 24 -11.27 -8.71 0.56
CA TRP A 24 -12.34 -7.83 0.99
C TRP A 24 -12.68 -6.80 -0.08
N LEU A 25 -11.66 -6.16 -0.65
CA LEU A 25 -11.85 -5.17 -1.72
C LEU A 25 -12.51 -5.78 -2.95
N LYS A 26 -12.18 -7.02 -3.30
CA LYS A 26 -12.82 -7.73 -4.42
C LYS A 26 -14.29 -8.00 -4.18
N THR A 27 -14.74 -8.10 -2.93
CA THR A 27 -16.16 -8.24 -2.64
C THR A 27 -16.94 -6.94 -2.82
N ILE A 28 -16.27 -5.80 -2.58
CA ILE A 28 -16.88 -4.47 -2.70
C ILE A 28 -16.83 -3.98 -4.15
N PHE A 29 -15.66 -4.12 -4.77
CA PHE A 29 -15.39 -3.60 -6.12
C PHE A 29 -15.20 -4.77 -7.08
N ARG A 30 -16.29 -5.34 -7.54
CA ARG A 30 -16.25 -6.46 -8.50
C ARG A 30 -15.60 -6.02 -9.80
N GLY A 31 -14.64 -6.81 -10.27
CA GLY A 31 -13.90 -6.51 -11.49
C GLY A 31 -12.78 -5.50 -11.35
N ALA A 32 -12.49 -5.00 -10.14
CA ALA A 32 -11.36 -4.13 -9.91
C ALA A 32 -10.03 -4.86 -10.11
N THR A 33 -9.06 -4.13 -10.66
CA THR A 33 -7.66 -4.58 -10.71
C THR A 33 -6.97 -4.08 -9.46
N ILE A 34 -6.41 -5.00 -8.66
CA ILE A 34 -5.77 -4.67 -7.39
C ILE A 34 -4.28 -4.95 -7.50
N TYR A 35 -3.47 -3.92 -7.28
CA TYR A 35 -2.03 -4.06 -7.23
C TYR A 35 -1.55 -4.18 -5.79
N CYS A 36 -0.84 -5.29 -5.52
CA CYS A 36 -0.16 -5.53 -4.26
C CYS A 36 1.33 -5.52 -4.56
N PRO A 37 2.13 -4.59 -4.01
CA PRO A 37 3.56 -4.50 -4.33
C PRO A 37 4.33 -5.81 -4.13
N GLN A 38 3.91 -6.64 -3.18
CA GLN A 38 4.54 -7.93 -2.92
C GLN A 38 4.44 -8.92 -4.09
N ASP A 39 3.53 -8.70 -5.02
CA ASP A 39 3.34 -9.59 -6.18
C ASP A 39 4.29 -9.25 -7.33
N PHE A 40 4.92 -8.07 -7.30
CA PHE A 40 5.91 -7.68 -8.29
C PHE A 40 7.30 -8.18 -7.89
N GLN A 41 7.94 -8.88 -8.79
CA GLN A 41 9.29 -9.41 -8.58
C GLN A 41 10.20 -8.99 -9.74
N VAL A 42 11.42 -8.61 -9.42
CA VAL A 42 12.46 -8.39 -10.42
C VAL A 42 13.16 -9.72 -10.67
N SER A 43 13.07 -10.24 -11.90
CA SER A 43 13.50 -11.60 -12.26
C SER A 43 14.96 -11.91 -11.97
N ASN A 44 15.83 -10.90 -11.98
CA ASN A 44 17.26 -11.04 -11.73
C ASN A 44 17.76 -10.18 -10.56
N ALA A 45 16.90 -10.02 -9.53
CA ALA A 45 17.19 -9.15 -8.41
C ALA A 45 18.55 -9.45 -7.72
N TRP A 46 18.89 -10.73 -7.57
CA TRP A 46 20.14 -11.16 -6.93
C TRP A 46 21.40 -10.81 -7.72
N GLU A 47 21.27 -10.53 -9.02
CA GLU A 47 22.37 -10.15 -9.90
C GLU A 47 22.56 -8.64 -9.94
N LEU A 48 21.66 -7.87 -9.38
CA LEU A 48 21.67 -6.42 -9.44
C LEU A 48 22.19 -5.80 -8.16
N PRO A 49 22.95 -4.67 -8.26
CA PRO A 49 23.25 -3.85 -7.09
C PRO A 49 21.94 -3.41 -6.41
N ASN A 50 21.97 -3.28 -5.09
CA ASN A 50 20.78 -2.92 -4.30
C ASN A 50 20.09 -1.64 -4.80
N HIS A 51 20.85 -0.62 -5.17
CA HIS A 51 20.28 0.65 -5.64
C HIS A 51 19.58 0.51 -7.01
N VAL A 52 20.04 -0.41 -7.87
CA VAL A 52 19.41 -0.68 -9.17
C VAL A 52 18.11 -1.46 -8.97
N TRP A 53 18.15 -2.48 -8.12
CA TRP A 53 16.98 -3.26 -7.76
C TRP A 53 15.91 -2.38 -7.12
N ALA A 54 16.28 -1.56 -6.13
CA ALA A 54 15.37 -0.66 -5.44
C ALA A 54 14.72 0.33 -6.42
N LYS A 55 15.49 0.85 -7.37
CA LYS A 55 14.96 1.77 -8.39
C LYS A 55 13.89 1.09 -9.26
N LYS A 56 14.14 -0.15 -9.67
CA LYS A 56 13.16 -0.91 -10.48
C LYS A 56 11.86 -1.15 -9.72
N ILE A 57 11.93 -1.50 -8.45
CA ILE A 57 10.77 -1.68 -7.59
C ILE A 57 10.01 -0.36 -7.46
N PHE A 58 10.72 0.73 -7.16
CA PHE A 58 10.12 2.06 -7.02
C PHE A 58 9.41 2.50 -8.31
N GLU A 59 10.03 2.30 -9.46
CA GLU A 59 9.45 2.69 -10.75
C GLU A 59 8.13 1.95 -11.03
N GLU A 60 8.08 0.65 -10.74
CA GLU A 60 6.86 -0.13 -10.92
C GLU A 60 5.77 0.27 -9.92
N ASP A 61 6.12 0.40 -8.65
CA ASP A 61 5.18 0.83 -7.63
C ASP A 61 4.63 2.23 -7.94
N HIS A 62 5.48 3.16 -8.35
CA HIS A 62 5.08 4.50 -8.72
C HIS A 62 4.15 4.53 -9.93
N LYS A 63 4.43 3.70 -10.94
CA LYS A 63 3.57 3.54 -12.12
C LYS A 63 2.18 3.05 -11.73
N GLN A 64 2.12 2.04 -10.87
CA GLN A 64 0.85 1.49 -10.41
C GLN A 64 0.10 2.47 -9.50
N LEU A 65 0.83 3.21 -8.68
CA LEU A 65 0.26 4.24 -7.82
C LEU A 65 -0.35 5.38 -8.66
N ASP A 66 0.32 5.79 -9.72
CA ASP A 66 -0.21 6.79 -10.64
C ASP A 66 -1.48 6.32 -11.35
N ALA A 67 -1.54 5.05 -11.70
CA ALA A 67 -2.69 4.46 -12.38
C ALA A 67 -3.88 4.18 -11.43
N ALA A 68 -3.67 4.23 -10.12
CA ALA A 68 -4.69 3.89 -9.15
C ALA A 68 -5.80 4.95 -9.07
N ASP A 69 -7.03 4.47 -8.96
CA ASP A 69 -8.21 5.29 -8.66
C ASP A 69 -8.44 5.38 -7.15
N LEU A 70 -8.02 4.34 -6.42
CA LEU A 70 -8.13 4.25 -4.97
C LEU A 70 -6.83 3.70 -4.41
N VAL A 71 -6.33 4.33 -3.35
CA VAL A 71 -5.19 3.83 -2.58
C VAL A 71 -5.68 3.41 -1.21
N VAL A 72 -5.44 2.16 -0.85
CA VAL A 72 -5.80 1.61 0.46
C VAL A 72 -4.54 1.42 1.26
N CYS A 73 -4.39 2.20 2.31
CA CYS A 73 -3.24 2.14 3.20
C CYS A 73 -3.58 1.28 4.42
N ILE A 74 -2.74 0.29 4.71
CA ILE A 74 -2.88 -0.53 5.91
C ILE A 74 -1.91 0.00 6.96
N SER A 75 -2.42 0.38 8.12
CA SER A 75 -1.63 0.96 9.19
C SER A 75 -1.70 0.13 10.46
N TYR A 76 -0.58 0.05 11.16
CA TYR A 76 -0.42 -0.68 12.43
C TYR A 76 -0.22 0.30 13.60
N GLY A 77 -0.94 1.42 13.60
CA GLY A 77 -0.85 2.42 14.64
C GLY A 77 0.46 3.19 14.59
N TYR A 78 1.14 3.31 15.73
CA TYR A 78 2.41 4.04 15.80
C TYR A 78 3.56 3.35 15.07
N LYS A 79 3.40 2.10 14.68
CA LYS A 79 4.38 1.36 13.88
C LYS A 79 4.12 1.55 12.39
N SER A 80 3.90 2.79 11.97
CA SER A 80 3.67 3.07 10.56
C SER A 80 4.92 2.82 9.73
N ASP A 81 4.71 2.36 8.50
CA ASP A 81 5.77 2.16 7.53
C ASP A 81 6.04 3.44 6.74
N ASP A 82 7.31 3.81 6.62
CA ASP A 82 7.70 5.02 5.90
C ASP A 82 7.30 4.97 4.43
N GLY A 83 7.43 3.81 3.79
CA GLY A 83 7.03 3.62 2.40
C GLY A 83 5.54 3.79 2.19
N ALA A 84 4.73 3.16 3.04
CA ALA A 84 3.27 3.29 2.97
C ALA A 84 2.82 4.74 3.23
N ALA A 85 3.48 5.43 4.18
CA ALA A 85 3.21 6.83 4.46
C ALA A 85 3.51 7.72 3.25
N TRP A 86 4.66 7.49 2.58
CA TRP A 86 5.04 8.20 1.37
C TRP A 86 4.00 8.02 0.26
N GLU A 87 3.57 6.78 0.05
CA GLU A 87 2.59 6.44 -0.98
C GLU A 87 1.23 7.07 -0.70
N MET A 88 0.79 7.06 0.55
CA MET A 88 -0.44 7.71 0.96
C MET A 88 -0.39 9.23 0.72
N GLY A 89 0.71 9.87 1.12
CA GLY A 89 0.93 11.31 0.92
C GLY A 89 0.94 11.68 -0.56
N TYR A 90 1.62 10.89 -1.37
CA TYR A 90 1.64 11.06 -2.82
C TYR A 90 0.23 10.99 -3.41
N ALA A 91 -0.53 9.97 -3.02
CA ALA A 91 -1.90 9.79 -3.49
C ALA A 91 -2.81 10.98 -3.12
N LYS A 92 -2.70 11.46 -1.90
CA LYS A 92 -3.46 12.64 -1.45
C LYS A 92 -3.08 13.89 -2.26
N ALA A 93 -1.80 14.10 -2.49
CA ALA A 93 -1.31 15.24 -3.27
C ALA A 93 -1.79 15.20 -4.72
N LYS A 94 -2.01 14.02 -5.28
CA LYS A 94 -2.55 13.82 -6.63
C LYS A 94 -4.09 13.83 -6.68
N GLY A 95 -4.75 14.07 -5.56
CA GLY A 95 -6.21 14.13 -5.51
C GLY A 95 -6.90 12.78 -5.61
N LYS A 96 -6.18 11.69 -5.35
CA LYS A 96 -6.76 10.34 -5.36
C LYS A 96 -7.53 10.08 -4.08
N GLU A 97 -8.53 9.20 -4.16
CA GLU A 97 -9.22 8.71 -2.97
C GLU A 97 -8.30 7.79 -2.17
N VAL A 98 -8.22 8.00 -0.86
CA VAL A 98 -7.36 7.24 0.04
C VAL A 98 -8.19 6.69 1.19
N TRP A 99 -8.12 5.37 1.40
CA TRP A 99 -8.72 4.70 2.53
C TRP A 99 -7.62 4.23 3.48
N LEU A 100 -7.89 4.34 4.77
CA LEU A 100 -7.02 3.81 5.81
C LEU A 100 -7.68 2.60 6.47
N VAL A 101 -6.98 1.49 6.51
CA VAL A 101 -7.40 0.31 7.26
C VAL A 101 -6.52 0.18 8.49
N ALA A 102 -7.13 0.27 9.66
CA ALA A 102 -6.45 0.09 10.93
C ALA A 102 -6.36 -1.40 11.25
N ALA A 103 -5.19 -1.97 11.03
CA ALA A 103 -4.99 -3.41 11.19
C ALA A 103 -4.90 -3.84 12.67
N ASP A 104 -4.51 -2.92 13.55
CA ASP A 104 -4.44 -3.16 14.98
C ASP A 104 -4.84 -1.91 15.75
N HIS A 105 -6.01 -1.94 16.37
CA HIS A 105 -6.56 -0.82 17.11
C HIS A 105 -5.90 -0.60 18.48
N ASP A 106 -5.13 -1.58 18.96
CA ASP A 106 -4.55 -1.55 20.31
C ASP A 106 -3.11 -1.01 20.34
N ILE A 107 -2.55 -0.67 19.18
CA ILE A 107 -1.14 -0.25 19.05
C ILE A 107 -0.95 1.26 19.22
N GLY A 108 -1.84 1.96 19.86
CA GLY A 108 -1.65 3.37 20.15
C GLY A 108 -2.10 4.32 19.03
N PRO A 109 -1.75 5.62 19.14
CA PRO A 109 -2.30 6.62 18.23
C PRO A 109 -1.74 6.50 16.82
N TYR A 110 -2.58 6.85 15.85
CA TYR A 110 -2.16 7.00 14.46
C TYR A 110 -1.58 8.40 14.24
N SER A 111 -0.69 8.51 13.26
CA SER A 111 -0.22 9.82 12.81
C SER A 111 -1.40 10.70 12.39
N LEU A 112 -1.33 11.99 12.72
CA LEU A 112 -2.34 12.95 12.28
C LEU A 112 -2.47 12.99 10.77
N MET A 113 -1.37 12.78 10.04
CA MET A 113 -1.38 12.73 8.57
C MET A 113 -2.19 11.54 8.06
N PHE A 114 -2.18 10.41 8.76
CA PHE A 114 -2.99 9.24 8.41
C PHE A 114 -4.48 9.50 8.63
N MET A 115 -4.82 10.37 9.58
CA MET A 115 -6.21 10.73 9.84
C MET A 115 -6.84 11.56 8.71
N THR A 116 -6.06 11.98 7.71
CA THR A 116 -6.56 12.70 6.54
C THR A 116 -7.12 11.78 5.44
N ALA A 117 -7.14 10.48 5.66
CA ALA A 117 -7.77 9.53 4.73
C ALA A 117 -9.25 9.87 4.52
N ASP A 118 -9.74 9.61 3.31
CA ASP A 118 -11.14 9.90 2.98
C ASP A 118 -12.10 8.96 3.69
N LYS A 119 -11.66 7.72 3.96
CA LYS A 119 -12.41 6.76 4.78
C LYS A 119 -11.45 5.97 5.67
N MET A 120 -11.95 5.58 6.83
CA MET A 120 -11.22 4.76 7.80
C MET A 120 -12.03 3.53 8.18
N PHE A 121 -11.32 2.39 8.29
CA PHE A 121 -11.93 1.11 8.64
C PHE A 121 -11.20 0.42 9.79
#